data_3640f056e09eba14860e8c1e0143b3f7
#
_entry.id   3640f056e09eba14860e8c1e0143b3f7
#
_cell.length_a   1.000
_cell.length_b   1.000
_cell.length_c   1.000
_cell.angle_alpha   90.00
_cell.angle_beta   90.00
_cell.angle_gamma   90.00
#
_symmetry.space_group_name_H-M   'P 1'
#
loop_
_entity.id
_entity.type
_entity.pdbx_description
1 polymer ?
#
loop_
_entity_poly.entity_id
_entity_poly.type
_entity_poly.pdbx_seq_one_letter_code
_entity_poly.pdbx_strand_id
1 'polypeptide(L)'
;MKILKYKKCKDNKYSIEFDNDISIKLYDDVIVKYELLRLKNIDDDLFKEVTSYNDKLEAYYKSLKYITKKIRTEKEIVKYLEKDYDMKTIDETIEKLKKDNYLNKDYYLKSYIMDQVHLSNNGPLKIKDSLCKLGFVEEEINPYLDKIDEDVWINKIDKLILKKINANHQYGNNKL
;
A
#
# COMPACT_ATOMS: atom_id res chain seq x y z
N MET A 1 -35.42 -0.72 -9.95
CA MET A 1 -34.70 -0.92 -11.23
C MET A 1 -34.77 -2.40 -11.60
N LYS A 2 -35.10 -2.70 -12.86
CA LYS A 2 -35.17 -4.09 -13.37
C LYS A 2 -33.82 -4.49 -13.99
N ILE A 3 -33.35 -5.67 -13.68
CA ILE A 3 -32.12 -6.20 -14.27
C ILE A 3 -32.45 -6.77 -15.64
N LEU A 4 -31.74 -6.28 -16.68
CA LEU A 4 -31.92 -6.72 -18.06
C LEU A 4 -30.91 -7.81 -18.44
N LYS A 5 -29.64 -7.64 -18.01
CA LYS A 5 -28.58 -8.52 -18.49
C LYS A 5 -27.42 -8.60 -17.50
N TYR A 6 -26.82 -9.79 -17.42
CA TYR A 6 -25.55 -10.06 -16.78
C TYR A 6 -24.49 -10.46 -17.81
N LYS A 7 -23.32 -9.85 -17.74
CA LYS A 7 -22.19 -10.18 -18.59
C LYS A 7 -20.95 -10.38 -17.74
N LYS A 8 -20.36 -11.57 -17.80
CA LYS A 8 -19.07 -11.83 -17.14
C LYS A 8 -17.97 -11.01 -17.79
N CYS A 9 -17.22 -10.27 -16.98
CA CYS A 9 -16.08 -9.46 -17.37
C CYS A 9 -14.76 -10.14 -16.97
N LYS A 10 -13.63 -9.48 -17.25
CA LYS A 10 -12.32 -9.84 -16.72
C LYS A 10 -12.25 -9.50 -15.22
N ASP A 11 -11.20 -10.00 -14.54
CA ASP A 11 -10.87 -9.66 -13.15
C ASP A 11 -11.99 -9.99 -12.14
N ASN A 12 -12.67 -11.14 -12.34
CA ASN A 12 -13.76 -11.63 -11.47
C ASN A 12 -14.89 -10.62 -11.28
N LYS A 13 -15.20 -9.84 -12.32
CA LYS A 13 -16.31 -8.88 -12.31
C LYS A 13 -17.43 -9.29 -13.25
N TYR A 14 -18.63 -8.81 -12.93
CA TYR A 14 -19.82 -8.88 -13.76
C TYR A 14 -20.31 -7.48 -14.08
N SER A 15 -20.69 -7.23 -15.33
CA SER A 15 -21.47 -6.04 -15.72
C SER A 15 -22.94 -6.38 -15.63
N ILE A 16 -23.70 -5.55 -14.93
CA ILE A 16 -25.16 -5.64 -14.81
C ILE A 16 -25.76 -4.44 -15.52
N GLU A 17 -26.67 -4.68 -16.44
CA GLU A 17 -27.41 -3.65 -17.18
C GLU A 17 -28.84 -3.58 -16.64
N PHE A 18 -29.33 -2.38 -16.38
CA PHE A 18 -30.67 -2.09 -15.86
C PHE A 18 -31.57 -1.42 -16.90
N ASP A 19 -32.90 -1.41 -16.66
CA ASP A 19 -33.92 -0.85 -17.53
C ASP A 19 -33.90 0.68 -17.65
N ASN A 20 -33.12 1.38 -16.81
CA ASN A 20 -32.92 2.81 -16.83
C ASN A 20 -31.58 3.22 -17.45
N ASP A 21 -31.02 2.42 -18.34
CA ASP A 21 -29.73 2.61 -19.02
C ASP A 21 -28.50 2.69 -18.08
N ILE A 22 -28.67 2.37 -16.81
CA ILE A 22 -27.55 2.25 -15.87
C ILE A 22 -26.85 0.92 -16.07
N SER A 23 -25.52 0.96 -16.10
CA SER A 23 -24.68 -0.25 -16.11
C SER A 23 -23.63 -0.13 -15.02
N ILE A 24 -23.53 -1.17 -14.17
CA ILE A 24 -22.53 -1.24 -13.09
C ILE A 24 -21.67 -2.48 -13.24
N LYS A 25 -20.44 -2.38 -12.74
CA LYS A 25 -19.51 -3.52 -12.65
C LYS A 25 -19.31 -3.91 -11.19
N LEU A 26 -19.68 -5.12 -10.85
CA LEU A 26 -19.57 -5.67 -9.51
C LEU A 26 -18.62 -6.87 -9.49
N TYR A 27 -17.91 -7.04 -8.39
CA TYR A 27 -17.17 -8.28 -8.15
C TYR A 27 -18.09 -9.47 -7.99
N ASP A 28 -17.63 -10.66 -8.31
CA ASP A 28 -18.36 -11.91 -8.12
C ASP A 28 -18.74 -12.15 -6.65
N ASP A 29 -17.89 -11.76 -5.70
CA ASP A 29 -18.21 -11.79 -4.26
C ASP A 29 -19.47 -10.98 -3.92
N VAL A 30 -19.68 -9.83 -4.57
CA VAL A 30 -20.88 -9.02 -4.39
C VAL A 30 -22.12 -9.74 -4.96
N ILE A 31 -21.98 -10.30 -6.15
CA ILE A 31 -23.05 -11.05 -6.83
C ILE A 31 -23.51 -12.21 -5.97
N VAL A 32 -22.57 -12.96 -5.38
CA VAL A 32 -22.85 -14.12 -4.52
C VAL A 32 -23.47 -13.67 -3.20
N LYS A 33 -22.86 -12.67 -2.53
CA LYS A 33 -23.32 -12.20 -1.20
C LYS A 33 -24.77 -11.72 -1.21
N TYR A 34 -25.14 -10.97 -2.26
CA TYR A 34 -26.50 -10.42 -2.38
C TYR A 34 -27.41 -11.26 -3.26
N GLU A 35 -26.99 -12.45 -3.65
CA GLU A 35 -27.74 -13.39 -4.51
C GLU A 35 -28.31 -12.73 -5.79
N LEU A 36 -27.60 -11.75 -6.34
CA LEU A 36 -28.11 -10.87 -7.40
C LEU A 36 -28.60 -11.64 -8.63
N LEU A 37 -27.99 -12.79 -8.96
CA LEU A 37 -28.42 -13.62 -10.10
C LEU A 37 -29.83 -14.17 -9.97
N ARG A 38 -30.38 -14.20 -8.75
CA ARG A 38 -31.76 -14.67 -8.47
C ARG A 38 -32.79 -13.54 -8.52
N LEU A 39 -32.31 -12.29 -8.48
CA LEU A 39 -33.16 -11.12 -8.45
C LEU A 39 -33.51 -10.67 -9.87
N LYS A 40 -34.79 -10.33 -10.08
CA LYS A 40 -35.24 -9.69 -11.31
C LYS A 40 -35.26 -8.17 -11.19
N ASN A 41 -35.46 -7.66 -10.00
CA ASN A 41 -35.52 -6.24 -9.68
C ASN A 41 -34.68 -5.95 -8.45
N ILE A 42 -34.14 -4.74 -8.38
CA ILE A 42 -33.40 -4.20 -7.24
C ILE A 42 -34.07 -2.86 -6.89
N ASP A 43 -34.38 -2.64 -5.61
CA ASP A 43 -34.80 -1.33 -5.11
C ASP A 43 -33.61 -0.40 -4.91
N ASP A 44 -33.88 0.87 -4.62
CA ASP A 44 -32.83 1.87 -4.52
C ASP A 44 -31.95 1.68 -3.27
N ASP A 45 -32.50 1.11 -2.20
CA ASP A 45 -31.74 0.89 -0.97
C ASP A 45 -30.77 -0.28 -1.15
N LEU A 46 -31.21 -1.39 -1.72
CA LEU A 46 -30.34 -2.52 -2.06
C LEU A 46 -29.29 -2.10 -3.10
N PHE A 47 -29.64 -1.27 -4.09
CA PHE A 47 -28.69 -0.75 -5.06
C PHE A 47 -27.57 0.05 -4.39
N LYS A 48 -27.91 0.96 -3.45
CA LYS A 48 -26.93 1.72 -2.67
C LYS A 48 -26.04 0.82 -1.81
N GLU A 49 -26.63 -0.17 -1.16
CA GLU A 49 -25.89 -1.12 -0.33
C GLU A 49 -24.91 -1.95 -1.16
N VAL A 50 -25.35 -2.50 -2.29
CA VAL A 50 -24.57 -3.30 -3.22
C VAL A 50 -23.40 -2.49 -3.79
N THR A 51 -23.65 -1.26 -4.24
CA THR A 51 -22.61 -0.38 -4.79
C THR A 51 -21.60 0.03 -3.71
N SER A 52 -22.06 0.44 -2.53
CA SER A 52 -21.18 0.77 -1.40
C SER A 52 -20.29 -0.41 -0.99
N TYR A 53 -20.84 -1.61 -0.93
CA TYR A 53 -20.06 -2.81 -0.62
C TYR A 53 -19.05 -3.13 -1.72
N ASN A 54 -19.42 -2.96 -2.99
CA ASN A 54 -18.52 -3.12 -4.11
C ASN A 54 -17.36 -2.13 -4.07
N ASP A 55 -17.61 -0.86 -3.73
CA ASP A 55 -16.58 0.18 -3.64
C ASP A 55 -15.55 -0.17 -2.54
N LYS A 56 -16.00 -0.72 -1.41
CA LYS A 56 -15.11 -1.24 -0.36
C LYS A 56 -14.25 -2.40 -0.85
N LEU A 57 -14.80 -3.34 -1.60
CA LEU A 57 -14.03 -4.44 -2.19
C LEU A 57 -13.06 -3.93 -3.26
N GLU A 58 -13.48 -2.98 -4.08
CA GLU A 58 -12.61 -2.39 -5.10
C GLU A 58 -11.43 -1.65 -4.48
N ALA A 59 -11.66 -0.83 -3.45
CA ALA A 59 -10.62 -0.16 -2.68
C ALA A 59 -9.64 -1.17 -2.06
N TYR A 60 -10.16 -2.26 -1.49
CA TYR A 60 -9.35 -3.32 -0.90
C TYR A 60 -8.46 -4.03 -1.95
N TYR A 61 -9.03 -4.51 -3.06
CA TYR A 61 -8.26 -5.18 -4.11
C TYR A 61 -7.27 -4.24 -4.81
N LYS A 62 -7.63 -2.97 -4.97
CA LYS A 62 -6.74 -1.93 -5.49
C LYS A 62 -5.55 -1.70 -4.56
N SER A 63 -5.79 -1.71 -3.25
CA SER A 63 -4.74 -1.62 -2.23
C SER A 63 -3.83 -2.84 -2.24
N LEU A 64 -4.36 -4.05 -2.31
CA LEU A 64 -3.56 -5.27 -2.42
C LEU A 64 -2.64 -5.23 -3.65
N LYS A 65 -3.16 -4.83 -4.80
CA LYS A 65 -2.36 -4.67 -6.02
C LYS A 65 -1.28 -3.60 -5.89
N TYR A 66 -1.49 -2.59 -5.05
CA TYR A 66 -0.50 -1.55 -4.77
C TYR A 66 0.57 -2.03 -3.80
N ILE A 67 0.20 -2.80 -2.78
CA ILE A 67 1.10 -3.39 -1.77
C ILE A 67 2.00 -4.47 -2.40
N THR A 68 1.49 -5.29 -3.33
CA THR A 68 2.27 -6.37 -3.96
C THR A 68 3.47 -5.88 -4.77
N LYS A 69 3.46 -4.63 -5.21
CA LYS A 69 4.58 -4.03 -5.96
C LYS A 69 5.72 -3.57 -5.04
N LYS A 70 5.38 -3.13 -3.85
CA LYS A 70 6.30 -2.63 -2.81
C LYS A 70 5.55 -2.56 -1.49
N ILE A 71 6.22 -2.89 -0.39
CA ILE A 71 5.69 -2.68 0.98
C ILE A 71 5.31 -1.20 1.14
N ARG A 72 4.11 -0.94 1.67
CA ARG A 72 3.53 0.41 1.80
C ARG A 72 3.18 0.72 3.24
N THR A 73 3.29 1.99 3.60
CA THR A 73 2.75 2.50 4.87
C THR A 73 1.25 2.76 4.74
N GLU A 74 0.57 2.83 5.87
CA GLU A 74 -0.84 3.25 5.94
C GLU A 74 -1.05 4.60 5.24
N LYS A 75 -0.19 5.58 5.54
CA LYS A 75 -0.22 6.92 4.93
C LYS A 75 -0.12 6.89 3.40
N GLU A 76 0.73 6.00 2.84
CA GLU A 76 0.85 5.86 1.38
C GLU A 76 -0.42 5.28 0.77
N ILE A 77 -1.10 4.34 1.46
CA ILE A 77 -2.34 3.73 0.98
C ILE A 77 -3.49 4.71 1.07
N VAL A 78 -3.64 5.44 2.18
CA VAL A 78 -4.63 6.51 2.31
C VAL A 78 -4.49 7.49 1.15
N LYS A 79 -3.30 8.05 0.95
CA LYS A 79 -3.02 8.98 -0.16
C LYS A 79 -3.29 8.39 -1.55
N TYR A 80 -3.13 7.09 -1.71
CA TYR A 80 -3.40 6.40 -2.98
C TYR A 80 -4.91 6.27 -3.24
N LEU A 81 -5.70 6.02 -2.18
CA LEU A 81 -7.15 5.82 -2.27
C LEU A 81 -7.96 7.13 -2.27
N GLU A 82 -7.47 8.20 -1.63
CA GLU A 82 -8.15 9.51 -1.52
C GLU A 82 -8.61 10.09 -2.87
N LYS A 83 -8.02 9.63 -3.97
CA LYS A 83 -8.37 10.11 -5.32
C LYS A 83 -9.72 9.60 -5.81
N ASP A 84 -10.15 8.44 -5.31
CA ASP A 84 -11.26 7.69 -5.89
C ASP A 84 -12.33 7.31 -4.86
N TYR A 85 -12.03 7.39 -3.56
CA TYR A 85 -12.89 6.90 -2.48
C TYR A 85 -13.05 7.94 -1.36
N ASP A 86 -14.19 7.87 -0.67
CA ASP A 86 -14.44 8.67 0.53
C ASP A 86 -13.66 8.13 1.76
N MET A 87 -13.50 8.98 2.78
CA MET A 87 -12.74 8.64 3.98
C MET A 87 -13.29 7.42 4.70
N LYS A 88 -14.61 7.23 4.74
CA LYS A 88 -15.23 6.08 5.37
C LYS A 88 -14.82 4.76 4.71
N THR A 89 -14.86 4.72 3.39
CA THR A 89 -14.42 3.55 2.60
C THR A 89 -12.93 3.29 2.78
N ILE A 90 -12.11 4.35 2.86
CA ILE A 90 -10.67 4.26 3.11
C ILE A 90 -10.40 3.69 4.49
N ASP A 91 -11.01 4.21 5.55
CA ASP A 91 -10.80 3.76 6.92
C ASP A 91 -11.18 2.27 7.07
N GLU A 92 -12.33 1.86 6.55
CA GLU A 92 -12.76 0.47 6.57
C GLU A 92 -11.80 -0.45 5.79
N THR A 93 -11.24 0.05 4.68
CA THR A 93 -10.24 -0.67 3.88
C THR A 93 -8.93 -0.83 4.66
N ILE A 94 -8.45 0.22 5.32
CA ILE A 94 -7.24 0.19 6.14
C ILE A 94 -7.39 -0.80 7.29
N GLU A 95 -8.53 -0.77 8.01
CA GLU A 95 -8.79 -1.71 9.10
C GLU A 95 -8.81 -3.16 8.60
N LYS A 96 -9.41 -3.43 7.44
CA LYS A 96 -9.39 -4.76 6.82
C LYS A 96 -7.97 -5.20 6.45
N LEU A 97 -7.17 -4.32 5.86
CA LEU A 97 -5.78 -4.61 5.50
C LEU A 97 -4.91 -4.90 6.74
N LYS A 98 -5.15 -4.20 7.87
CA LYS A 98 -4.51 -4.48 9.16
C LYS A 98 -4.92 -5.85 9.69
N LYS A 99 -6.23 -6.15 9.70
CA LYS A 99 -6.77 -7.44 10.15
C LYS A 99 -6.22 -8.61 9.34
N ASP A 100 -6.08 -8.43 8.04
CA ASP A 100 -5.54 -9.43 7.11
C ASP A 100 -4.00 -9.43 7.09
N ASN A 101 -3.36 -8.63 7.99
CA ASN A 101 -1.90 -8.51 8.18
C ASN A 101 -1.11 -8.02 6.96
N TYR A 102 -1.77 -7.31 6.02
CA TYR A 102 -1.09 -6.65 4.91
C TYR A 102 -0.46 -5.31 5.29
N LEU A 103 -0.93 -4.68 6.37
CA LEU A 103 -0.37 -3.47 6.99
C LEU A 103 0.18 -3.82 8.36
N ASN A 104 1.40 -4.34 8.38
CA ASN A 104 2.12 -4.66 9.61
C ASN A 104 3.24 -3.65 9.82
N LYS A 105 3.06 -2.77 10.82
CA LYS A 105 3.99 -1.71 11.17
C LYS A 105 5.37 -2.25 11.54
N ASP A 106 5.42 -3.26 12.41
CA ASP A 106 6.67 -3.84 12.90
C ASP A 106 7.48 -4.48 11.78
N TYR A 107 6.78 -5.21 10.90
CA TYR A 107 7.41 -5.79 9.72
C TYR A 107 7.95 -4.71 8.78
N TYR A 108 7.19 -3.62 8.56
CA TYR A 108 7.63 -2.51 7.73
C TYR A 108 8.89 -1.86 8.29
N LEU A 109 8.88 -1.46 9.57
CA LEU A 109 10.01 -0.81 10.24
C LEU A 109 11.27 -1.67 10.18
N LYS A 110 11.14 -2.94 10.55
CA LYS A 110 12.25 -3.90 10.53
C LYS A 110 12.83 -4.06 9.12
N SER A 111 11.99 -4.31 8.13
CA SER A 111 12.43 -4.51 6.74
C SER A 111 13.06 -3.25 6.18
N TYR A 112 12.44 -2.07 6.36
CA TYR A 112 12.97 -0.81 5.87
C TYR A 112 14.33 -0.47 6.49
N ILE A 113 14.47 -0.60 7.81
CA ILE A 113 15.73 -0.31 8.51
C ILE A 113 16.83 -1.26 8.03
N MET A 114 16.55 -2.56 7.93
CA MET A 114 17.52 -3.54 7.45
C MET A 114 17.96 -3.28 6.00
N ASP A 115 17.02 -2.93 5.13
CA ASP A 115 17.35 -2.53 3.75
C ASP A 115 18.25 -1.29 3.73
N GLN A 116 17.95 -0.28 4.53
CA GLN A 116 18.78 0.92 4.62
C GLN A 116 20.16 0.63 5.19
N VAL A 117 20.25 -0.25 6.16
CA VAL A 117 21.54 -0.69 6.75
C VAL A 117 22.39 -1.41 5.72
N HIS A 118 21.81 -2.30 4.93
CA HIS A 118 22.56 -3.16 4.02
C HIS A 118 22.76 -2.57 2.62
N LEU A 119 21.75 -1.86 2.09
CA LEU A 119 21.71 -1.45 0.67
C LEU A 119 21.99 0.04 0.46
N SER A 120 21.99 0.85 1.52
CA SER A 120 22.22 2.30 1.39
C SER A 120 23.47 2.76 2.15
N ASN A 121 23.87 4.01 1.93
CA ASN A 121 24.90 4.70 2.70
C ASN A 121 24.32 5.59 3.82
N ASN A 122 23.02 5.44 4.13
CA ASN A 122 22.37 6.26 5.13
C ASN A 122 22.77 5.83 6.54
N GLY A 123 23.08 6.80 7.39
CA GLY A 123 23.26 6.61 8.84
C GLY A 123 21.93 6.63 9.60
N PRO A 124 21.96 6.36 10.93
CA PRO A 124 20.75 6.20 11.73
C PRO A 124 19.85 7.45 11.72
N LEU A 125 20.42 8.65 11.80
CA LEU A 125 19.65 9.91 11.79
C LEU A 125 18.87 10.09 10.48
N LYS A 126 19.49 9.77 9.33
CA LYS A 126 18.85 9.90 8.03
C LYS A 126 17.77 8.83 7.81
N ILE A 127 17.97 7.64 8.35
CA ILE A 127 16.97 6.57 8.33
C ILE A 127 15.76 7.00 9.16
N LYS A 128 16.00 7.52 10.36
CA LYS A 128 14.94 8.05 11.24
C LYS A 128 14.14 9.17 10.57
N ASP A 129 14.79 10.19 10.02
CA ASP A 129 14.14 11.29 9.29
C ASP A 129 13.27 10.78 8.14
N SER A 130 13.76 9.79 7.40
CA SER A 130 13.02 9.19 6.29
C SER A 130 11.76 8.46 6.77
N LEU A 131 11.84 7.74 7.88
CA LEU A 131 10.69 7.04 8.48
C LEU A 131 9.67 8.02 9.08
N CYS A 132 10.13 9.11 9.72
CA CYS A 132 9.23 10.18 10.19
C CYS A 132 8.44 10.81 9.04
N LYS A 133 9.07 11.03 7.88
CA LYS A 133 8.38 11.51 6.66
C LYS A 133 7.32 10.53 6.14
N LEU A 134 7.50 9.25 6.40
CA LEU A 134 6.54 8.19 6.05
C LEU A 134 5.40 8.05 7.08
N GLY A 135 5.45 8.82 8.19
CA GLY A 135 4.38 8.90 9.18
C GLY A 135 4.61 8.12 10.47
N PHE A 136 5.82 7.56 10.67
CA PHE A 136 6.19 6.94 11.94
C PHE A 136 6.69 7.98 12.96
N VAL A 137 6.50 7.73 14.24
CA VAL A 137 7.05 8.57 15.31
C VAL A 137 8.37 7.99 15.85
N GLU A 138 9.20 8.82 16.45
CA GLU A 138 10.54 8.42 16.90
C GLU A 138 10.51 7.28 17.92
N GLU A 139 9.53 7.26 18.80
CA GLU A 139 9.32 6.23 19.81
C GLU A 139 9.09 4.85 19.20
N GLU A 140 8.53 4.80 18.00
CA GLU A 140 8.32 3.55 17.25
C GLU A 140 9.58 3.10 16.52
N ILE A 141 10.42 4.05 16.09
CA ILE A 141 11.62 3.80 15.27
C ILE A 141 12.82 3.40 16.14
N ASN A 142 13.05 4.13 17.25
CA ASN A 142 14.23 3.99 18.07
C ASN A 142 14.50 2.53 18.52
N PRO A 143 13.48 1.75 18.98
CA PRO A 143 13.73 0.37 19.42
C PRO A 143 14.30 -0.57 18.34
N TYR A 144 14.18 -0.21 17.07
CA TYR A 144 14.74 -0.98 15.95
C TYR A 144 16.14 -0.50 15.57
N LEU A 145 16.41 0.80 15.66
CA LEU A 145 17.73 1.37 15.39
C LEU A 145 18.73 1.00 16.52
N ASP A 146 18.27 1.03 17.76
CA ASP A 146 19.10 0.71 18.95
C ASP A 146 19.55 -0.77 19.01
N LYS A 147 18.89 -1.64 18.24
CA LYS A 147 19.30 -3.04 18.10
C LYS A 147 20.41 -3.27 17.06
N ILE A 148 20.79 -2.25 16.31
CA ILE A 148 21.86 -2.35 15.33
C ILE A 148 23.19 -2.07 16.03
N ASP A 149 24.11 -3.03 15.96
CA ASP A 149 25.44 -2.90 16.57
C ASP A 149 26.18 -1.67 16.03
N GLU A 150 26.87 -0.97 16.91
CA GLU A 150 27.63 0.23 16.59
C GLU A 150 28.71 -0.06 15.53
N ASP A 151 29.32 -1.22 15.57
CA ASP A 151 30.32 -1.68 14.59
C ASP A 151 29.77 -1.68 13.16
N VAL A 152 28.48 -1.91 12.97
CA VAL A 152 27.85 -1.85 11.64
C VAL A 152 27.93 -0.42 11.08
N TRP A 153 27.71 0.58 11.93
CA TRP A 153 27.79 1.99 11.54
C TRP A 153 29.21 2.44 11.32
N ILE A 154 30.16 2.02 12.17
CA ILE A 154 31.59 2.31 12.02
C ILE A 154 32.11 1.73 10.71
N ASN A 155 31.87 0.46 10.44
CA ASN A 155 32.25 -0.18 9.17
C ASN A 155 31.70 0.51 7.93
N LYS A 156 30.49 1.09 8.04
CA LYS A 156 29.86 1.85 6.96
C LYS A 156 30.55 3.18 6.70
N ILE A 157 30.96 3.86 7.78
CA ILE A 157 31.73 5.12 7.72
C ILE A 157 33.08 4.85 7.08
N ASP A 158 33.79 3.83 7.52
CA ASP A 158 35.10 3.44 6.99
C ASP A 158 35.06 3.17 5.47
N LYS A 159 34.07 2.40 5.02
CA LYS A 159 33.85 2.16 3.58
C LYS A 159 33.60 3.45 2.81
N LEU A 160 32.88 4.41 3.37
CA LEU A 160 32.63 5.72 2.73
C LEU A 160 33.89 6.57 2.66
N ILE A 161 34.70 6.59 3.72
CA ILE A 161 35.99 7.29 3.76
C ILE A 161 36.95 6.71 2.72
N LEU A 162 37.13 5.38 2.70
CA LEU A 162 37.98 4.70 1.72
C LEU A 162 37.54 5.00 0.27
N LYS A 163 36.22 4.94 0.00
CA LYS A 163 35.70 5.28 -1.33
C LYS A 163 36.05 6.72 -1.73
N LYS A 164 35.97 7.66 -0.80
CA LYS A 164 36.26 9.09 -1.03
C LYS A 164 37.77 9.34 -1.25
N ILE A 165 38.63 8.67 -0.46
CA ILE A 165 40.08 8.72 -0.63
C ILE A 165 40.47 8.17 -2.01
N ASN A 166 39.98 7.00 -2.38
CA ASN A 166 40.29 6.37 -3.65
C ASN A 166 39.81 7.22 -4.85
N ALA A 167 38.65 7.85 -4.76
CA ALA A 167 38.17 8.76 -5.79
C ALA A 167 39.07 9.99 -5.94
N ASN A 168 39.57 10.56 -4.84
CA ASN A 168 40.47 11.71 -4.87
C ASN A 168 41.83 11.34 -5.43
N HIS A 169 42.37 10.14 -5.18
CA HIS A 169 43.63 9.66 -5.77
C HIS A 169 43.55 9.50 -7.30
N GLN A 170 42.41 9.07 -7.84
CA GLN A 170 42.19 8.98 -9.29
C GLN A 170 42.18 10.36 -9.97
N TYR A 171 41.70 11.42 -9.31
CA TYR A 171 41.72 12.79 -9.83
C TYR A 171 43.11 13.42 -9.77
N GLY A 172 43.96 13.01 -8.80
CA GLY A 172 45.36 13.48 -8.69
C GLY A 172 46.29 12.96 -9.79
N ASN A 173 46.09 11.73 -10.23
CA ASN A 173 46.93 11.08 -11.25
C ASN A 173 46.59 11.48 -12.70
N ASN A 174 45.45 12.16 -12.93
CA ASN A 174 45.08 12.65 -14.28
C ASN A 174 45.48 14.12 -14.54
N LYS A 175 46.33 14.69 -13.71
CA LYS A 175 46.85 16.07 -13.84
C LYS A 175 48.36 16.15 -14.04
N LEU A 176 49.00 15.08 -14.57
CA LEU A 176 50.38 15.09 -15.02
C LEU A 176 50.42 14.90 -16.52
#